data_5b3876502f5764311c2ae08dd0308397
#
_entry.id   5b3876502f5764311c2ae08dd0308397
#
_cell.length_a   1.000
_cell.length_b   1.000
_cell.length_c   1.000
_cell.angle_alpha   90.00
_cell.angle_beta   90.00
_cell.angle_gamma   90.00
#
_symmetry.space_group_name_H-M   'P 1'
#
loop_
_entity.id
_entity.type
_entity.pdbx_description
1 polymer ?
#
loop_
_entity_poly.entity_id
_entity_poly.type
_entity_poly.pdbx_seq_one_letter_code
_entity_poly.pdbx_strand_id
1 'polypeptide(L)'
;MKLCIGLCDDNPLHLRMISQEIQRLCGMREIEAEIHTWTSGAQLLKEIETYDIQLYILDIRMPEITGIDAAKQINLIQPSAQIIFISSYLEYFSDVYETEHLYFVLKSQMAQ
;
A
#
# COMPACT_ATOMS: atom_id res chain seq x y z
N MET A 1 8.17 9.00 -17.14
CA MET A 1 7.61 9.34 -15.85
C MET A 1 8.01 8.29 -14.82
N LYS A 2 8.41 8.72 -13.66
CA LYS A 2 8.84 7.82 -12.59
C LYS A 2 7.85 7.91 -11.42
N LEU A 3 7.41 6.76 -10.91
CA LEU A 3 6.48 6.68 -9.80
C LEU A 3 7.10 5.87 -8.67
N CYS A 4 7.17 6.44 -7.48
CA CYS A 4 7.72 5.78 -6.30
C CYS A 4 6.55 5.21 -5.48
N ILE A 5 6.55 3.88 -5.31
CA ILE A 5 5.44 3.13 -4.72
C ILE A 5 5.93 2.35 -3.51
N GLY A 6 5.17 2.42 -2.42
CA GLY A 6 5.42 1.62 -1.23
C GLY A 6 4.35 0.55 -1.05
N LEU A 7 4.76 -0.69 -0.87
CA LEU A 7 3.85 -1.83 -0.64
C LEU A 7 4.08 -2.39 0.76
N CYS A 8 3.01 -2.62 1.49
CA CYS A 8 3.11 -3.22 2.82
C CYS A 8 2.07 -4.32 2.98
N ASP A 9 2.53 -5.54 3.23
CA ASP A 9 1.70 -6.72 3.45
C ASP A 9 2.53 -7.73 4.22
N ASP A 10 1.98 -8.31 5.28
CA ASP A 10 2.70 -9.28 6.11
C ASP A 10 2.93 -10.63 5.41
N ASN A 11 2.29 -10.85 4.25
CA ASN A 11 2.48 -12.05 3.45
C ASN A 11 3.43 -11.76 2.28
N PRO A 12 4.66 -12.32 2.29
CA PRO A 12 5.64 -12.06 1.22
C PRO A 12 5.17 -12.50 -0.17
N LEU A 13 4.32 -13.52 -0.24
CA LEU A 13 3.78 -13.99 -1.52
C LEU A 13 2.85 -12.93 -2.12
N HIS A 14 2.00 -12.32 -1.29
CA HIS A 14 1.13 -11.23 -1.73
C HIS A 14 1.94 -10.03 -2.20
N LEU A 15 3.00 -9.67 -1.48
CA LEU A 15 3.90 -8.58 -1.89
C LEU A 15 4.47 -8.82 -3.27
N ARG A 16 4.93 -10.06 -3.53
CA ARG A 16 5.49 -10.42 -4.83
C ARG A 16 4.45 -10.31 -5.94
N MET A 17 3.24 -10.83 -5.70
CA MET A 17 2.15 -10.79 -6.67
C MET A 17 1.75 -9.36 -7.02
N ILE A 18 1.60 -8.52 -5.99
CA ILE A 18 1.22 -7.13 -6.17
C ILE A 18 2.32 -6.37 -6.93
N SER A 19 3.57 -6.58 -6.52
CA SER A 19 4.72 -5.92 -7.14
C SER A 19 4.82 -6.27 -8.63
N GLN A 20 4.65 -7.55 -8.97
CA GLN A 20 4.70 -8.00 -10.36
C GLN A 20 3.59 -7.37 -11.19
N GLU A 21 2.38 -7.31 -10.64
CA GLU A 21 1.22 -6.74 -11.35
C GLU A 21 1.42 -5.24 -11.58
N ILE A 22 1.95 -4.53 -10.58
CA ILE A 22 2.23 -3.10 -10.72
C ILE A 22 3.30 -2.85 -11.79
N GLN A 23 4.38 -3.63 -11.78
CA GLN A 23 5.42 -3.51 -12.78
C GLN A 23 4.87 -3.75 -14.19
N ARG A 24 3.99 -4.74 -14.34
CA ARG A 24 3.34 -5.03 -15.61
C ARG A 24 2.49 -3.86 -16.09
N LEU A 25 1.64 -3.33 -15.21
CA LEU A 25 0.74 -2.22 -15.55
C LEU A 25 1.51 -0.95 -15.86
N CYS A 26 2.53 -0.63 -15.08
CA CYS A 26 3.37 0.54 -15.31
C CYS A 26 4.13 0.42 -16.62
N GLY A 27 4.65 -0.78 -16.92
CA GLY A 27 5.34 -1.04 -18.18
C GLY A 27 4.45 -0.81 -19.40
N MET A 28 3.18 -1.22 -19.31
CA MET A 28 2.22 -0.99 -20.39
C MET A 28 1.95 0.49 -20.65
N ARG A 29 2.15 1.33 -19.65
CA ARG A 29 1.90 2.78 -19.75
C ARG A 29 3.18 3.59 -19.83
N GLU A 30 4.31 2.93 -20.03
CA GLU A 30 5.62 3.56 -20.12
C GLU A 30 5.95 4.37 -18.86
N ILE A 31 5.52 3.89 -17.69
CA ILE A 31 5.81 4.46 -16.39
C ILE A 31 6.91 3.63 -15.73
N GLU A 32 7.99 4.30 -15.30
CA GLU A 32 9.03 3.65 -14.52
C GLU A 32 8.58 3.60 -13.06
N ALA A 33 8.44 2.40 -12.50
CA ALA A 33 8.02 2.23 -11.12
C ALA A 33 9.21 1.85 -10.23
N GLU A 34 9.44 2.62 -9.18
CA GLU A 34 10.37 2.27 -8.12
C GLU A 34 9.53 1.75 -6.95
N ILE A 35 9.69 0.48 -6.62
CA ILE A 35 8.85 -0.18 -5.62
C ILE A 35 9.67 -0.53 -4.38
N HIS A 36 9.20 -0.09 -3.22
CA HIS A 36 9.73 -0.46 -1.91
C HIS A 36 8.72 -1.31 -1.19
N THR A 37 9.15 -2.36 -0.51
CA THR A 37 8.26 -3.31 0.14
C THR A 37 8.60 -3.47 1.61
N TRP A 38 7.58 -3.66 2.43
CA TRP A 38 7.70 -3.94 3.86
C TRP A 38 6.74 -5.06 4.24
N THR A 39 7.17 -5.90 5.19
CA THR A 39 6.34 -7.00 5.67
C THR A 39 5.62 -6.67 6.98
N SER A 40 5.79 -5.47 7.50
CA SER A 40 5.09 -5.02 8.70
C SER A 40 4.90 -3.50 8.69
N GLY A 41 3.86 -3.05 9.38
CA GLY A 41 3.63 -1.63 9.56
C GLY A 41 4.75 -0.95 10.32
N ALA A 42 5.36 -1.64 11.28
CA ALA A 42 6.47 -1.11 12.06
C ALA A 42 7.68 -0.80 11.17
N GLN A 43 8.02 -1.70 10.25
CA GLN A 43 9.11 -1.47 9.31
C GLN A 43 8.83 -0.28 8.40
N LEU A 44 7.59 -0.20 7.89
CA LEU A 44 7.18 0.92 7.04
C LEU A 44 7.36 2.24 7.76
N LEU A 45 6.82 2.36 8.98
CA LEU A 45 6.86 3.60 9.73
C LEU A 45 8.27 4.01 10.12
N LYS A 46 9.16 3.04 10.32
CA LYS A 46 10.56 3.28 10.62
C LYS A 46 11.30 3.92 9.44
N GLU A 47 10.89 3.60 8.22
CA GLU A 47 11.53 4.06 6.99
C GLU A 47 10.72 5.11 6.24
N ILE A 48 9.61 5.57 6.80
CA ILE A 48 8.65 6.43 6.10
C ILE A 48 9.28 7.72 5.57
N GLU A 49 10.27 8.26 6.26
CA GLU A 49 10.95 9.50 5.85
C GLU A 49 12.17 9.24 4.96
N THR A 50 12.55 7.98 4.78
CA THR A 50 13.73 7.61 3.97
C THR A 50 13.46 7.76 2.48
N TYR A 51 12.23 7.49 2.06
CA TYR A 51 11.84 7.49 0.65
C TYR A 51 10.72 8.50 0.42
N ASP A 52 10.74 9.12 -0.75
CA ASP A 52 9.66 10.02 -1.18
C ASP A 52 8.59 9.21 -1.89
N ILE A 53 7.79 8.50 -1.12
CA ILE A 53 6.74 7.62 -1.65
C ILE A 53 5.55 8.47 -2.10
N GLN A 54 5.10 8.24 -3.32
CA GLN A 54 3.95 8.94 -3.90
C GLN A 54 2.66 8.15 -3.76
N LEU A 55 2.76 6.82 -3.75
CA LEU A 55 1.60 5.93 -3.64
C LEU A 55 1.93 4.79 -2.70
N TYR A 56 1.10 4.60 -1.68
CA TYR A 56 1.17 3.44 -0.79
C TYR A 56 0.06 2.47 -1.12
N ILE A 57 0.38 1.19 -1.15
CA ILE A 57 -0.60 0.10 -1.24
C ILE A 57 -0.44 -0.73 0.03
N LEU A 58 -1.45 -0.73 0.87
CA LEU A 58 -1.38 -1.26 2.22
C LEU A 58 -2.39 -2.38 2.41
N ASP A 59 -1.92 -3.52 2.91
CA ASP A 59 -2.81 -4.54 3.45
C ASP A 59 -3.36 -4.02 4.78
N ILE A 60 -4.66 -4.20 5.01
CA ILE A 60 -5.28 -3.69 6.23
C ILE A 60 -4.93 -4.56 7.42
N ARG A 61 -5.07 -5.88 7.29
CA ARG A 61 -4.90 -6.80 8.40
C ARG A 61 -3.46 -7.27 8.53
N MET A 62 -2.72 -6.61 9.41
CA MET A 62 -1.34 -6.98 9.72
C MET A 62 -1.18 -7.04 11.25
N PRO A 63 -0.26 -7.89 11.76
CA PRO A 63 -0.01 -7.95 13.21
C PRO A 63 0.49 -6.61 13.75
N GLU A 64 0.10 -6.28 14.98
CA GLU A 64 0.51 -5.11 15.75
C GLU A 64 0.02 -3.80 15.17
N ILE A 65 0.59 -3.36 14.04
CA ILE A 65 0.18 -2.12 13.36
C ILE A 65 -0.57 -2.50 12.11
N THR A 66 -1.86 -2.17 12.07
CA THR A 66 -2.70 -2.45 10.90
C THR A 66 -2.40 -1.47 9.77
N GLY A 67 -2.88 -1.79 8.56
CA GLY A 67 -2.76 -0.87 7.44
C GLY A 67 -3.47 0.46 7.69
N ILE A 68 -4.58 0.44 8.43
CA ILE A 68 -5.32 1.65 8.79
C ILE A 68 -4.49 2.51 9.75
N ASP A 69 -3.87 1.89 10.76
CA ASP A 69 -2.97 2.61 11.68
C ASP A 69 -1.80 3.24 10.93
N ALA A 70 -1.19 2.47 10.01
CA ALA A 70 -0.09 2.98 9.19
C ALA A 70 -0.56 4.15 8.33
N ALA A 71 -1.74 4.05 7.73
CA ALA A 71 -2.29 5.11 6.89
C ALA A 71 -2.51 6.40 7.66
N LYS A 72 -2.98 6.31 8.91
CA LYS A 72 -3.16 7.49 9.77
C LYS A 72 -1.83 8.21 9.98
N GLN A 73 -0.75 7.47 10.19
CA GLN A 73 0.59 8.07 10.34
C GLN A 73 1.08 8.65 9.02
N ILE A 74 0.84 7.96 7.91
CA ILE A 74 1.21 8.47 6.58
C ILE A 74 0.48 9.78 6.30
N ASN A 75 -0.82 9.86 6.60
CA ASN A 75 -1.59 11.09 6.41
C ASN A 75 -0.98 12.27 7.17
N LEU A 76 -0.43 12.02 8.37
CA LEU A 76 0.20 13.05 9.18
C LEU A 76 1.58 13.46 8.67
N ILE A 77 2.39 12.49 8.27
CA ILE A 77 3.81 12.71 7.93
C ILE A 77 3.99 13.07 6.46
N GLN A 78 3.22 12.42 5.58
CA GLN A 78 3.30 12.61 4.13
C GLN A 78 1.90 12.84 3.56
N PRO A 79 1.28 14.00 3.85
CA PRO A 79 -0.14 14.22 3.49
C PRO A 79 -0.41 14.21 1.99
N SER A 80 0.59 14.41 1.14
CA SER A 80 0.40 14.36 -0.32
C SER A 80 0.50 12.96 -0.90
N ALA A 81 0.93 11.97 -0.12
CA ALA A 81 1.00 10.59 -0.60
C ALA A 81 -0.41 10.03 -0.76
N GLN A 82 -0.63 9.29 -1.85
CA GLN A 82 -1.90 8.61 -2.11
C GLN A 82 -1.87 7.23 -1.46
N ILE A 83 -3.03 6.74 -1.03
CA ILE A 83 -3.14 5.44 -0.35
C ILE A 83 -4.21 4.59 -1.03
N ILE A 84 -3.85 3.34 -1.32
CA ILE A 84 -4.80 2.31 -1.75
C ILE A 84 -4.76 1.21 -0.69
N PHE A 85 -5.92 0.83 -0.18
CA PHE A 85 -6.04 -0.30 0.72
C PHE A 85 -6.36 -1.58 -0.04
N ILE A 86 -5.71 -2.66 0.35
CA ILE A 86 -6.02 -4.00 -0.13
C ILE A 86 -6.43 -4.84 1.07
N SER A 87 -7.53 -5.60 0.95
CA SER A 87 -7.99 -6.44 2.05
C SER A 87 -8.67 -7.69 1.52
N SER A 88 -8.59 -8.76 2.31
CA SER A 88 -9.37 -9.97 2.08
C SER A 88 -10.75 -9.89 2.76
N TYR A 89 -11.01 -8.84 3.54
CA TYR A 89 -12.17 -8.74 4.42
C TYR A 89 -12.97 -7.47 4.16
N LEU A 90 -14.27 -7.64 3.84
CA LEU A 90 -15.20 -6.52 3.65
C LEU A 90 -15.50 -5.77 4.95
N GLU A 91 -15.36 -6.43 6.09
CA GLU A 91 -15.66 -5.84 7.40
C GLU A 91 -14.81 -4.61 7.72
N TYR A 92 -13.69 -4.43 7.04
CA TYR A 92 -12.86 -3.25 7.22
C TYR A 92 -13.29 -2.05 6.38
N PHE A 93 -14.31 -2.22 5.54
CA PHE A 93 -14.73 -1.16 4.63
C PHE A 93 -15.08 0.15 5.33
N SER A 94 -15.78 0.07 6.46
CA SER A 94 -16.15 1.28 7.21
C SER A 94 -14.95 1.93 7.90
N ASP A 95 -13.97 1.13 8.33
CA ASP A 95 -12.81 1.64 9.07
C ASP A 95 -11.88 2.47 8.18
N VAL A 96 -11.82 2.17 6.88
CA VAL A 96 -10.94 2.90 5.96
C VAL A 96 -11.39 4.35 5.77
N TYR A 97 -12.65 4.66 6.03
CA TYR A 97 -13.15 6.04 5.96
C TYR A 97 -12.56 6.95 7.03
N GLU A 98 -11.88 6.42 8.04
CA GLU A 98 -11.17 7.21 9.03
C GLU A 98 -9.86 7.77 8.50
N THR A 99 -9.47 7.39 7.30
CA THR A 99 -8.22 7.83 6.65
C THR A 99 -8.51 8.44 5.29
N GLU A 100 -7.61 9.29 4.84
CA GLU A 100 -7.62 9.74 3.45
C GLU A 100 -6.95 8.67 2.61
N HIS A 101 -7.69 8.14 1.66
CA HIS A 101 -7.19 7.09 0.77
C HIS A 101 -7.83 7.23 -0.61
N LEU A 102 -7.19 6.64 -1.61
CA LEU A 102 -7.65 6.71 -2.99
C LEU A 102 -8.64 5.59 -3.31
N TYR A 103 -8.30 4.36 -2.96
CA TYR A 103 -9.12 3.20 -3.25
C TYR A 103 -9.04 2.17 -2.14
N PHE A 104 -10.13 1.40 -2.01
CA PHE A 104 -10.21 0.18 -1.23
C PHE A 104 -10.46 -0.97 -2.20
N VAL A 105 -9.59 -1.98 -2.20
CA VAL A 105 -9.66 -3.12 -3.11
C VAL A 105 -9.64 -4.41 -2.33
N LEU A 106 -10.57 -5.31 -2.62
CA LEU A 106 -10.53 -6.66 -2.07
C LEU A 106 -9.50 -7.50 -2.81
N LYS A 107 -8.71 -8.28 -2.08
CA LYS A 107 -7.69 -9.15 -2.68
C LYS A 107 -8.28 -10.14 -3.70
N SER A 108 -9.51 -10.59 -3.47
CA SER A 108 -10.20 -11.47 -4.41
C SER A 108 -10.41 -10.84 -5.79
N GLN A 109 -10.50 -9.52 -5.86
CA GLN A 109 -10.67 -8.80 -7.12
C GLN A 109 -9.39 -8.74 -7.94
N MET A 110 -8.25 -8.88 -7.29
CA MET A 110 -6.95 -8.82 -7.95
C MET A 110 -6.62 -10.07 -8.74
N ALA A 111 -7.28 -11.18 -8.46
CA ALA A 111 -7.05 -12.47 -9.12
C ALA A 111 -7.76 -12.57 -10.49
N GLN A 112 -8.50 -11.57 -10.86
CA GLN A 112 -9.27 -11.55 -12.10
C GLN A 112 -8.50 -10.95 -13.27
#